data_860f781ff1bcd34491db989ae4887ed4
#
_entry.id   860f781ff1bcd34491db989ae4887ed4
#
_cell.length_a   1.000
_cell.length_b   1.000
_cell.length_c   1.000
_cell.angle_alpha   90.00
_cell.angle_beta   90.00
_cell.angle_gamma   90.00
#
_symmetry.space_group_name_H-M   'P 1'
#
loop_
_entity.id
_entity.type
_entity.pdbx_description
1 polymer ?
#
loop_
_entity_poly.entity_id
_entity_poly.type
_entity_poly.pdbx_seq_one_letter_code
_entity_poly.pdbx_strand_id
1 'polypeptide(L)'
;MSPSFRTSWTLASAVFLLLLATTDAVQDEAGRRPRPAPRWPDGTINLGAPPGATGKWEGAEPLVTDPNNYEARLGRALRPGRVHIDDVPLQPWARALFEMRHARFLADEPYTRCKPSPGPRSFGTAYGVELLNLPGTSRAYLFMTGGPHTVREIYMDGRSHPRNPEPSYFGHSIAWWEGDTLVIDTVGFNEGAWMDRFGLPHTDRLHMVERVTRVDFDTLDYEVTIDDPGAYTAPWTSGYTKRWEPGTELFEYVCQQNNYGPQLMVGVDDGERRDSAIFVP
;
A
#
# COMPACT_ATOMS: atom_id res chain seq x y z
N MET A 1 -28.42 59.94 44.65
CA MET A 1 -28.01 59.95 43.28
C MET A 1 -27.28 58.64 43.01
N SER A 2 -27.96 57.62 42.47
CA SER A 2 -27.41 56.35 42.13
C SER A 2 -27.06 56.29 40.65
N PRO A 3 -26.01 55.60 40.23
CA PRO A 3 -25.98 55.03 38.86
C PRO A 3 -26.10 53.55 38.89
N SER A 4 -26.85 53.10 37.95
CA SER A 4 -27.31 51.77 37.68
C SER A 4 -26.21 50.82 37.17
N PHE A 5 -26.17 49.64 37.75
CA PHE A 5 -25.59 48.42 37.16
C PHE A 5 -26.39 47.97 35.94
N ARG A 6 -25.74 47.78 34.82
CA ARG A 6 -26.21 46.94 33.73
C ARG A 6 -25.14 45.90 33.41
N THR A 7 -25.45 44.70 33.76
CA THR A 7 -24.68 43.50 33.69
C THR A 7 -24.63 42.93 32.29
N SER A 8 -23.45 42.51 31.94
CA SER A 8 -23.08 41.64 30.82
C SER A 8 -23.60 40.20 30.98
N TRP A 9 -24.60 39.83 30.20
CA TRP A 9 -25.12 38.46 30.13
C TRP A 9 -25.11 37.88 28.72
N THR A 10 -24.36 38.43 27.79
CA THR A 10 -24.40 38.07 26.38
C THR A 10 -23.23 37.21 25.86
N LEU A 11 -22.20 36.97 26.68
CA LEU A 11 -21.02 36.20 26.25
C LEU A 11 -21.06 34.70 26.58
N ALA A 12 -21.89 34.26 27.53
CA ALA A 12 -21.95 32.86 27.93
C ALA A 12 -22.77 31.99 26.98
N SER A 13 -23.75 32.57 26.28
CA SER A 13 -24.64 31.77 25.37
C SER A 13 -24.02 31.45 24.01
N ALA A 14 -23.06 32.23 23.53
CA ALA A 14 -22.42 32.01 22.24
C ALA A 14 -21.36 30.88 22.28
N VAL A 15 -20.68 30.71 23.42
CA VAL A 15 -19.68 29.66 23.57
C VAL A 15 -20.35 28.28 23.73
N PHE A 16 -21.53 28.22 24.33
CA PHE A 16 -22.27 26.96 24.52
C PHE A 16 -22.88 26.43 23.19
N LEU A 17 -23.26 27.31 22.28
CA LEU A 17 -23.78 26.95 20.96
C LEU A 17 -22.67 26.47 19.99
N LEU A 18 -21.44 26.97 20.14
CA LEU A 18 -20.30 26.47 19.32
C LEU A 18 -19.82 25.06 19.75
N LEU A 19 -19.93 24.72 21.03
CA LEU A 19 -19.56 23.39 21.54
C LEU A 19 -20.57 22.30 21.18
N LEU A 20 -21.85 22.65 21.00
CA LEU A 20 -22.88 21.70 20.57
C LEU A 20 -22.78 21.39 19.06
N ALA A 21 -22.36 22.37 18.24
CA ALA A 21 -22.20 22.15 16.80
C ALA A 21 -21.00 21.24 16.43
N THR A 22 -19.99 21.14 17.30
CA THR A 22 -18.83 20.27 17.06
C THR A 22 -19.07 18.81 17.50
N THR A 23 -20.01 18.57 18.40
CA THR A 23 -20.35 17.18 18.82
C THR A 23 -21.27 16.50 17.83
N ASP A 24 -22.12 17.21 17.10
CA ASP A 24 -22.98 16.61 16.08
C ASP A 24 -22.21 16.18 14.83
N ALA A 25 -21.11 16.85 14.48
CA ALA A 25 -20.27 16.47 13.34
C ALA A 25 -19.48 15.18 13.54
N VAL A 26 -19.13 14.85 14.78
CA VAL A 26 -18.37 13.60 15.11
C VAL A 26 -19.29 12.41 15.26
N GLN A 27 -20.58 12.62 15.59
CA GLN A 27 -21.55 11.52 15.74
C GLN A 27 -22.18 11.06 14.41
N ASP A 28 -22.11 11.88 13.35
CA ASP A 28 -22.73 11.54 12.06
C ASP A 28 -21.92 10.53 11.22
N GLU A 29 -20.62 10.33 11.51
CA GLU A 29 -19.81 9.31 10.82
C GLU A 29 -20.05 7.88 11.35
N ALA A 30 -20.40 7.71 12.63
CA ALA A 30 -20.57 6.39 13.25
C ALA A 30 -21.91 5.71 12.92
N GLY A 31 -22.86 6.41 12.32
CA GLY A 31 -24.22 5.91 11.99
C GLY A 31 -24.56 5.83 10.51
N ARG A 32 -23.68 6.29 9.63
CA ARG A 32 -23.94 6.27 8.17
C ARG A 32 -23.77 4.85 7.63
N ARG A 33 -24.82 4.32 7.01
CA ARG A 33 -24.70 3.04 6.29
C ARG A 33 -23.60 3.16 5.23
N PRO A 34 -22.73 2.14 5.08
CA PRO A 34 -21.71 2.12 4.04
C PRO A 34 -22.37 2.42 2.67
N ARG A 35 -21.78 3.32 1.91
CA ARG A 35 -22.23 3.60 0.55
C ARG A 35 -21.88 2.39 -0.32
N PRO A 36 -22.77 1.93 -1.22
CA PRO A 36 -22.46 0.79 -2.06
C PRO A 36 -21.25 1.08 -2.97
N ALA A 37 -20.48 0.05 -3.28
CA ALA A 37 -19.39 0.14 -4.23
C ALA A 37 -19.91 0.62 -5.60
N PRO A 38 -19.24 1.59 -6.24
CA PRO A 38 -19.66 2.10 -7.54
C PRO A 38 -19.48 1.00 -8.61
N ARG A 39 -20.35 1.04 -9.60
CA ARG A 39 -20.32 0.10 -10.73
C ARG A 39 -20.26 0.83 -12.06
N TRP A 40 -19.65 0.20 -13.02
CA TRP A 40 -19.73 0.58 -14.40
C TRP A 40 -21.13 0.26 -14.98
N PRO A 41 -21.52 0.85 -16.14
CA PRO A 41 -22.83 0.56 -16.76
C PRO A 41 -23.06 -0.91 -17.12
N ASP A 42 -22.00 -1.70 -17.31
CA ASP A 42 -22.08 -3.13 -17.56
C ASP A 42 -22.27 -3.98 -16.28
N GLY A 43 -22.34 -3.33 -15.12
CA GLY A 43 -22.52 -3.96 -13.81
C GLY A 43 -21.22 -4.35 -13.11
N THR A 44 -20.07 -4.29 -13.76
CA THR A 44 -18.78 -4.59 -13.12
C THR A 44 -18.42 -3.54 -12.06
N ILE A 45 -17.75 -3.95 -11.00
CA ILE A 45 -17.28 -3.02 -9.97
C ILE A 45 -16.28 -2.03 -10.59
N ASN A 46 -16.46 -0.76 -10.27
CA ASN A 46 -15.46 0.27 -10.54
C ASN A 46 -14.47 0.32 -9.36
N LEU A 47 -13.23 -0.09 -9.58
CA LEU A 47 -12.17 -0.10 -8.57
C LEU A 47 -11.51 1.27 -8.39
N GLY A 48 -11.73 2.20 -9.30
CA GLY A 48 -11.17 3.55 -9.30
C GLY A 48 -12.18 4.64 -8.95
N ALA A 49 -11.87 5.86 -9.40
CA ALA A 49 -12.77 6.99 -9.24
C ALA A 49 -14.05 6.80 -10.05
N PRO A 50 -15.23 7.14 -9.51
CA PRO A 50 -16.45 7.24 -10.30
C PRO A 50 -16.30 8.29 -11.40
N PRO A 51 -17.03 8.16 -12.53
CA PRO A 51 -17.00 9.15 -13.60
C PRO A 51 -17.28 10.57 -13.09
N GLY A 52 -16.39 11.50 -13.44
CA GLY A 52 -16.48 12.91 -13.02
C GLY A 52 -15.99 13.20 -11.60
N ALA A 53 -15.44 12.21 -10.90
CA ALA A 53 -14.81 12.36 -9.60
C ALA A 53 -13.30 12.07 -9.69
N THR A 54 -12.54 12.55 -8.70
CA THR A 54 -11.16 12.18 -8.44
C THR A 54 -11.03 11.49 -7.09
N GLY A 55 -9.94 10.77 -6.88
CA GLY A 55 -9.64 10.08 -5.63
C GLY A 55 -8.65 8.95 -5.84
N LYS A 56 -8.08 8.49 -4.76
CA LYS A 56 -7.12 7.38 -4.74
C LYS A 56 -7.32 6.51 -3.52
N TRP A 57 -6.74 5.33 -3.53
CA TRP A 57 -6.69 4.44 -2.38
C TRP A 57 -5.48 4.76 -1.52
N GLU A 58 -5.71 5.15 -0.28
CA GLU A 58 -4.69 5.53 0.70
C GLU A 58 -4.43 4.41 1.70
N GLY A 59 -3.25 4.49 2.33
CA GLY A 59 -2.82 3.66 3.43
C GLY A 59 -1.49 2.97 3.14
N ALA A 60 -0.51 3.22 4.01
CA ALA A 60 0.75 2.49 4.06
C ALA A 60 0.55 1.26 4.96
N GLU A 61 0.03 0.18 4.41
CA GLU A 61 -0.29 -1.00 5.20
C GLU A 61 0.84 -2.01 5.17
N PRO A 62 1.23 -2.58 6.31
CA PRO A 62 2.19 -3.67 6.35
C PRO A 62 1.54 -4.97 5.85
N LEU A 63 2.33 -5.78 5.14
CA LEU A 63 1.89 -7.11 4.73
C LEU A 63 1.83 -8.07 5.93
N VAL A 64 2.77 -7.91 6.86
CA VAL A 64 2.86 -8.69 8.08
C VAL A 64 2.90 -7.81 9.31
N THR A 65 2.36 -8.29 10.42
CA THR A 65 2.50 -7.67 11.73
C THR A 65 3.84 -8.10 12.34
N ASP A 66 4.70 -7.15 12.62
CA ASP A 66 5.93 -7.39 13.36
C ASP A 66 6.03 -6.39 14.52
N PRO A 67 5.90 -6.88 15.78
CA PRO A 67 5.97 -6.03 16.97
C PRO A 67 7.34 -5.38 17.17
N ASN A 68 8.38 -5.88 16.52
CA ASN A 68 9.75 -5.34 16.59
C ASN A 68 10.09 -4.41 15.43
N ASN A 69 9.14 -4.11 14.55
CA ASN A 69 9.40 -3.20 13.45
C ASN A 69 9.74 -1.79 13.95
N TYR A 70 10.29 -0.97 13.05
CA TYR A 70 10.76 0.36 13.45
C TYR A 70 9.62 1.30 13.92
N GLU A 71 8.41 1.12 13.43
CA GLU A 71 7.27 1.92 13.85
C GLU A 71 6.91 1.64 15.32
N ALA A 72 7.00 0.38 15.72
CA ALA A 72 6.91 -0.01 17.13
C ALA A 72 8.03 0.64 17.97
N ARG A 73 9.25 0.63 17.46
CA ARG A 73 10.39 1.30 18.14
C ARG A 73 10.21 2.81 18.27
N LEU A 74 9.46 3.44 17.37
CA LEU A 74 9.08 4.84 17.44
C LEU A 74 7.84 5.10 18.32
N GLY A 75 7.30 4.06 18.96
CA GLY A 75 6.09 4.15 19.78
C GLY A 75 4.84 4.46 18.97
N ARG A 76 4.86 4.21 17.66
CA ARG A 76 3.67 4.35 16.81
C ARG A 76 2.78 3.14 16.95
N ALA A 77 1.46 3.36 16.88
CA ALA A 77 0.51 2.26 16.86
C ALA A 77 0.75 1.40 15.61
N LEU A 78 0.99 0.11 15.84
CA LEU A 78 1.08 -0.85 14.75
C LEU A 78 -0.30 -0.99 14.11
N ARG A 79 -0.34 -0.83 12.79
CA ARG A 79 -1.47 -1.34 12.02
C ARG A 79 -1.26 -2.84 11.88
N PRO A 80 -2.21 -3.66 12.35
CA PRO A 80 -2.05 -5.10 12.28
C PRO A 80 -2.11 -5.53 10.80
N GLY A 81 -1.07 -6.19 10.34
CA GLY A 81 -1.16 -7.06 9.16
C GLY A 81 -2.01 -8.29 9.53
N ARG A 82 -2.51 -9.00 8.52
CA ARG A 82 -3.35 -10.19 8.75
C ARG A 82 -2.58 -11.39 9.30
N VAL A 83 -1.27 -11.40 9.15
CA VAL A 83 -0.38 -12.49 9.57
C VAL A 83 0.74 -11.92 10.42
N HIS A 84 1.03 -12.60 11.53
CA HIS A 84 2.22 -12.27 12.34
C HIS A 84 3.47 -12.81 11.66
N ILE A 85 4.59 -12.11 11.76
CA ILE A 85 5.84 -12.51 11.11
C ILE A 85 6.32 -13.92 11.54
N ASP A 86 6.02 -14.33 12.75
CA ASP A 86 6.38 -15.66 13.24
C ASP A 86 5.55 -16.78 12.62
N ASP A 87 4.38 -16.46 12.07
CA ASP A 87 3.51 -17.40 11.37
C ASP A 87 3.81 -17.49 9.86
N VAL A 88 4.70 -16.61 9.36
CA VAL A 88 5.15 -16.67 7.97
C VAL A 88 6.12 -17.85 7.80
N PRO A 89 5.84 -18.79 6.88
CA PRO A 89 6.61 -20.05 6.75
C PRO A 89 7.93 -19.84 6.00
N LEU A 90 8.77 -18.94 6.49
CA LEU A 90 10.07 -18.62 5.88
C LEU A 90 11.03 -19.80 5.91
N GLN A 91 11.74 -20.04 4.80
CA GLN A 91 12.92 -20.90 4.79
C GLN A 91 13.99 -20.35 5.76
N PRO A 92 14.88 -21.17 6.35
CA PRO A 92 15.87 -20.70 7.32
C PRO A 92 16.74 -19.54 6.79
N TRP A 93 17.19 -19.61 5.54
CA TRP A 93 18.00 -18.54 4.93
C TRP A 93 17.17 -17.26 4.73
N ALA A 94 15.90 -17.41 4.36
CA ALA A 94 14.99 -16.29 4.13
C ALA A 94 14.65 -15.57 5.44
N ARG A 95 14.51 -16.32 6.53
CA ARG A 95 14.35 -15.77 7.89
C ARG A 95 15.59 -14.98 8.30
N ALA A 96 16.76 -15.54 8.15
CA ALA A 96 18.02 -14.87 8.49
C ALA A 96 18.22 -13.59 7.66
N LEU A 97 17.87 -13.62 6.38
CA LEU A 97 17.93 -12.45 5.49
C LEU A 97 16.93 -11.37 5.91
N PHE A 98 15.70 -11.76 6.23
CA PHE A 98 14.68 -10.84 6.75
C PHE A 98 15.15 -10.13 8.01
N GLU A 99 15.65 -10.90 8.99
CA GLU A 99 16.16 -10.37 10.27
C GLU A 99 17.32 -9.41 10.06
N MET A 100 18.26 -9.74 9.17
CA MET A 100 19.39 -8.86 8.82
C MET A 100 18.89 -7.54 8.20
N ARG A 101 17.99 -7.60 7.22
CA ARG A 101 17.42 -6.41 6.56
C ARG A 101 16.65 -5.56 7.57
N HIS A 102 15.89 -6.21 8.43
CA HIS A 102 15.11 -5.57 9.47
C HIS A 102 15.96 -4.84 10.51
N ALA A 103 17.06 -5.46 10.94
CA ALA A 103 18.02 -4.85 11.88
C ALA A 103 18.69 -3.61 11.29
N ARG A 104 18.91 -3.55 9.98
CA ARG A 104 19.54 -2.43 9.27
C ARG A 104 18.57 -1.34 8.84
N PHE A 105 17.33 -1.50 9.10
CA PHE A 105 16.25 -0.58 8.85
C PHE A 105 16.36 0.23 7.55
N LEU A 106 15.74 -0.25 6.49
CA LEU A 106 15.64 0.38 5.16
C LEU A 106 16.97 0.74 4.47
N ALA A 107 18.13 0.54 5.13
CA ALA A 107 19.42 0.90 4.55
C ALA A 107 19.69 0.22 3.20
N ASP A 108 19.19 -1.00 3.05
CA ASP A 108 19.34 -1.81 1.85
C ASP A 108 18.03 -1.97 1.05
N GLU A 109 16.95 -1.24 1.42
CA GLU A 109 15.68 -1.34 0.70
C GLU A 109 15.85 -0.86 -0.74
N PRO A 110 15.50 -1.69 -1.74
CA PRO A 110 15.66 -1.33 -3.15
C PRO A 110 14.91 -0.05 -3.54
N TYR A 111 13.75 0.20 -2.93
CA TYR A 111 12.96 1.40 -3.15
C TYR A 111 13.73 2.69 -2.84
N THR A 112 14.56 2.72 -1.79
CA THR A 112 15.39 3.89 -1.45
C THR A 112 16.48 4.16 -2.49
N ARG A 113 16.71 3.20 -3.40
CA ARG A 113 17.64 3.30 -4.53
C ARG A 113 16.89 3.37 -5.87
N CYS A 114 15.68 3.87 -5.86
CA CYS A 114 14.84 4.03 -7.03
C CYS A 114 14.58 2.72 -7.80
N LYS A 115 14.49 1.59 -7.12
CA LYS A 115 14.03 0.34 -7.74
C LYS A 115 12.51 0.23 -7.61
N PRO A 116 11.82 -0.33 -8.62
CA PRO A 116 10.38 -0.55 -8.53
C PRO A 116 9.99 -1.44 -7.36
N SER A 117 8.79 -1.24 -6.84
CA SER A 117 8.21 -2.03 -5.76
C SER A 117 7.12 -2.94 -6.31
N PRO A 118 7.35 -4.25 -6.42
CA PRO A 118 6.36 -5.18 -6.95
C PRO A 118 5.31 -5.61 -5.92
N GLY A 119 4.26 -6.24 -6.43
CA GLY A 119 3.28 -6.96 -5.64
C GLY A 119 2.67 -6.16 -4.50
N PRO A 120 2.59 -6.75 -3.29
CA PRO A 120 1.97 -6.11 -2.15
C PRO A 120 2.63 -4.79 -1.76
N ARG A 121 3.93 -4.64 -2.03
CA ARG A 121 4.66 -3.40 -1.74
C ARG A 121 4.17 -2.23 -2.59
N SER A 122 3.74 -2.45 -3.83
CA SER A 122 3.19 -1.38 -4.68
C SER A 122 1.80 -0.96 -4.22
N PHE A 123 0.93 -1.91 -3.86
CA PHE A 123 -0.35 -1.60 -3.25
C PHE A 123 -0.20 -0.95 -1.87
N GLY A 124 0.79 -1.36 -1.08
CA GLY A 124 1.09 -0.84 0.26
C GLY A 124 1.87 0.47 0.29
N THR A 125 1.98 1.20 -0.83
CA THR A 125 2.68 2.50 -0.83
C THR A 125 1.97 3.54 0.03
N ALA A 126 2.76 4.38 0.70
CA ALA A 126 2.26 5.48 1.53
C ALA A 126 1.65 6.63 0.70
N TYR A 127 1.88 6.66 -0.58
CA TYR A 127 1.51 7.78 -1.45
C TYR A 127 0.17 7.57 -2.15
N GLY A 128 -0.45 6.43 -1.95
CA GLY A 128 -1.69 6.05 -2.58
C GLY A 128 -1.53 5.38 -3.94
N VAL A 129 -2.61 4.74 -4.37
CA VAL A 129 -2.70 4.05 -5.65
C VAL A 129 -4.05 4.33 -6.31
N GLU A 130 -4.08 4.31 -7.63
CA GLU A 130 -5.30 4.27 -8.42
C GLU A 130 -5.37 2.96 -9.19
N LEU A 131 -6.50 2.29 -9.13
CA LEU A 131 -6.77 1.10 -9.92
C LEU A 131 -7.78 1.46 -11.01
N LEU A 132 -7.39 1.30 -12.26
CA LEU A 132 -8.22 1.63 -13.41
C LEU A 132 -8.63 0.35 -14.14
N ASN A 133 -9.91 0.01 -14.07
CA ASN A 133 -10.54 -1.11 -14.78
C ASN A 133 -11.67 -0.59 -15.67
N LEU A 134 -11.35 -0.12 -16.87
CA LEU A 134 -12.35 0.41 -17.78
C LEU A 134 -13.12 -0.71 -18.49
N PRO A 135 -14.47 -0.62 -18.58
CA PRO A 135 -15.28 -1.56 -19.35
C PRO A 135 -14.83 -1.63 -20.81
N GLY A 136 -14.88 -2.83 -21.37
CA GLY A 136 -14.53 -3.06 -22.78
C GLY A 136 -13.03 -2.98 -23.08
N THR A 137 -12.19 -2.74 -22.08
CA THR A 137 -10.74 -2.87 -22.24
C THR A 137 -10.29 -4.26 -21.82
N SER A 138 -9.30 -4.80 -22.51
CA SER A 138 -8.67 -6.08 -22.17
C SER A 138 -7.54 -5.93 -21.14
N ARG A 139 -7.52 -4.86 -20.40
CA ARG A 139 -6.47 -4.52 -19.42
C ARG A 139 -7.02 -3.73 -18.25
N ALA A 140 -6.42 -3.95 -17.08
CA ALA A 140 -6.50 -3.06 -15.95
C ALA A 140 -5.11 -2.46 -15.67
N TYR A 141 -5.09 -1.33 -15.00
CA TYR A 141 -3.85 -0.63 -14.67
C TYR A 141 -3.86 -0.26 -13.20
N LEU A 142 -2.75 -0.53 -12.53
CA LEU A 142 -2.46 0.01 -11.22
C LEU A 142 -1.47 1.15 -11.38
N PHE A 143 -1.92 2.37 -11.11
CA PHE A 143 -1.07 3.55 -11.01
C PHE A 143 -0.64 3.74 -9.57
N MET A 144 0.62 4.07 -9.38
CA MET A 144 1.18 4.30 -8.05
C MET A 144 2.16 5.47 -8.06
N THR A 145 2.20 6.21 -6.98
CA THR A 145 3.24 7.22 -6.77
C THR A 145 4.39 6.62 -5.99
N GLY A 146 5.58 6.94 -6.42
CA GLY A 146 6.83 6.48 -5.81
C GLY A 146 7.54 5.40 -6.62
N GLY A 147 8.86 5.51 -6.67
CA GLY A 147 9.72 4.67 -7.49
C GLY A 147 9.83 5.12 -8.95
N PRO A 148 10.69 4.50 -9.74
CA PRO A 148 10.95 4.90 -11.11
C PRO A 148 9.91 4.41 -12.11
N HIS A 149 9.07 3.44 -11.72
CA HIS A 149 8.03 2.87 -12.55
C HIS A 149 6.70 2.94 -11.80
N THR A 150 5.77 3.69 -12.35
CA THR A 150 4.54 4.09 -11.67
C THR A 150 3.28 3.43 -12.21
N VAL A 151 3.42 2.48 -13.14
CA VAL A 151 2.30 1.77 -13.78
C VAL A 151 2.57 0.28 -13.80
N ARG A 152 1.61 -0.51 -13.31
CA ARG A 152 1.54 -1.96 -13.50
C ARG A 152 0.42 -2.27 -14.46
N GLU A 153 0.73 -2.96 -15.54
CA GLU A 153 -0.24 -3.45 -16.51
C GLU A 153 -0.72 -4.85 -16.12
N ILE A 154 -2.02 -5.09 -16.23
CA ILE A 154 -2.69 -6.34 -15.87
C ILE A 154 -3.56 -6.75 -17.04
N TYR A 155 -3.28 -7.91 -17.65
CA TYR A 155 -4.00 -8.40 -18.82
C TYR A 155 -5.30 -9.10 -18.44
N MET A 156 -6.40 -8.72 -19.10
CA MET A 156 -7.75 -9.24 -18.85
C MET A 156 -8.38 -9.85 -20.12
N ASP A 157 -7.58 -10.24 -21.10
CA ASP A 157 -8.02 -10.76 -22.39
C ASP A 157 -8.09 -12.29 -22.43
N GLY A 158 -7.97 -12.95 -21.29
CA GLY A 158 -8.04 -14.42 -21.18
C GLY A 158 -6.78 -15.15 -21.63
N ARG A 159 -5.69 -14.42 -21.85
CA ARG A 159 -4.39 -15.05 -22.18
C ARG A 159 -3.86 -15.88 -21.01
N SER A 160 -2.99 -16.83 -21.32
CA SER A 160 -2.16 -17.51 -20.32
C SER A 160 -0.84 -16.78 -20.13
N HIS A 161 -0.14 -17.08 -19.04
CA HIS A 161 1.25 -16.65 -18.88
C HIS A 161 2.15 -17.21 -19.97
N PRO A 162 3.18 -16.48 -20.42
CA PRO A 162 4.25 -17.04 -21.23
C PRO A 162 4.92 -18.22 -20.50
N ARG A 163 5.39 -19.22 -21.25
CA ARG A 163 6.10 -20.36 -20.63
C ARG A 163 7.35 -19.95 -19.88
N ASN A 164 8.07 -18.97 -20.42
CA ASN A 164 9.28 -18.40 -19.82
C ASN A 164 9.12 -16.88 -19.86
N PRO A 165 8.42 -16.26 -18.91
CA PRO A 165 8.32 -14.82 -18.85
C PRO A 165 9.69 -14.21 -18.59
N GLU A 166 10.00 -13.12 -19.28
CA GLU A 166 11.22 -12.35 -19.00
C GLU A 166 11.14 -11.81 -17.57
N PRO A 167 12.09 -12.15 -16.68
CA PRO A 167 12.02 -11.69 -15.30
C PRO A 167 12.01 -10.18 -15.18
N SER A 168 11.05 -9.64 -14.45
CA SER A 168 10.89 -8.21 -14.25
C SER A 168 10.48 -7.87 -12.82
N TYR A 169 10.52 -6.60 -12.45
CA TYR A 169 10.07 -6.17 -11.11
C TYR A 169 8.58 -6.41 -10.88
N PHE A 170 7.74 -6.26 -11.90
CA PHE A 170 6.28 -6.43 -11.77
C PHE A 170 5.79 -7.78 -12.24
N GLY A 171 6.66 -8.60 -12.82
CA GLY A 171 6.26 -9.87 -13.41
C GLY A 171 5.31 -9.70 -14.61
N HIS A 172 4.67 -10.78 -14.99
CA HIS A 172 3.59 -10.83 -15.97
C HIS A 172 2.28 -11.10 -15.24
N SER A 173 1.35 -10.16 -15.27
CA SER A 173 0.06 -10.22 -14.56
C SER A 173 -1.09 -10.48 -15.53
N ILE A 174 -1.89 -11.50 -15.23
CA ILE A 174 -3.19 -11.74 -15.87
C ILE A 174 -4.28 -11.64 -14.82
N ALA A 175 -5.52 -11.32 -15.22
CA ALA A 175 -6.62 -11.21 -14.27
C ALA A 175 -7.96 -11.62 -14.86
N TRP A 176 -8.88 -11.96 -13.96
CA TRP A 176 -10.27 -12.25 -14.23
C TRP A 176 -11.15 -11.83 -13.06
N TRP A 177 -12.46 -11.79 -13.30
CA TRP A 177 -13.43 -11.50 -12.26
C TRP A 177 -13.98 -12.77 -11.64
N GLU A 178 -14.03 -12.82 -10.31
CA GLU A 178 -14.80 -13.78 -9.52
C GLU A 178 -15.87 -13.02 -8.72
N GLY A 179 -17.06 -12.90 -9.30
CA GLY A 179 -18.08 -12.02 -8.76
C GLY A 179 -17.63 -10.56 -8.77
N ASP A 180 -17.54 -9.93 -7.60
CA ASP A 180 -17.10 -8.54 -7.41
C ASP A 180 -15.60 -8.43 -7.05
N THR A 181 -14.86 -9.53 -7.09
CA THR A 181 -13.43 -9.59 -6.80
C THR A 181 -12.63 -9.69 -8.08
N LEU A 182 -11.68 -8.79 -8.28
CA LEU A 182 -10.65 -8.92 -9.31
C LEU A 182 -9.54 -9.84 -8.78
N VAL A 183 -9.35 -10.97 -9.45
CA VAL A 183 -8.27 -11.92 -9.16
C VAL A 183 -7.14 -11.66 -10.12
N ILE A 184 -5.93 -11.43 -9.60
CA ILE A 184 -4.74 -11.13 -10.38
C ILE A 184 -3.70 -12.22 -10.11
N ASP A 185 -3.33 -12.93 -11.15
CA ASP A 185 -2.29 -13.97 -11.12
C ASP A 185 -0.99 -13.41 -11.73
N THR A 186 0.14 -13.59 -11.04
CA THR A 186 1.41 -12.99 -11.48
C THR A 186 2.58 -13.93 -11.25
N VAL A 187 3.39 -14.08 -12.31
CA VAL A 187 4.63 -14.85 -12.34
C VAL A 187 5.75 -14.06 -13.00
N GLY A 188 6.98 -14.57 -12.96
CA GLY A 188 8.11 -13.99 -13.68
C GLY A 188 8.69 -12.75 -13.00
N PHE A 189 8.80 -12.80 -11.68
CA PHE A 189 9.49 -11.77 -10.91
C PHE A 189 11.01 -11.95 -10.97
N ASN A 190 11.74 -10.82 -10.97
CA ASN A 190 13.16 -10.83 -10.65
C ASN A 190 13.37 -10.68 -9.13
N GLU A 191 14.56 -11.01 -8.63
CA GLU A 191 14.88 -10.95 -7.20
C GLU A 191 15.28 -9.55 -6.69
N GLY A 192 15.14 -8.52 -7.53
CA GLY A 192 15.68 -7.18 -7.27
C GLY A 192 14.87 -6.33 -6.29
N ALA A 193 13.79 -6.85 -5.72
CA ALA A 193 12.90 -6.11 -4.84
C ALA A 193 12.55 -6.87 -3.55
N TRP A 194 11.86 -6.19 -2.64
CA TRP A 194 11.32 -6.79 -1.43
C TRP A 194 9.80 -6.84 -1.51
N MET A 195 9.20 -7.89 -0.90
CA MET A 195 7.75 -8.04 -0.86
C MET A 195 7.05 -7.00 0.00
N ASP A 196 7.76 -6.43 0.95
CA ASP A 196 7.31 -5.33 1.80
C ASP A 196 8.49 -4.40 2.14
N ARG A 197 8.20 -3.33 2.89
CA ARG A 197 9.23 -2.39 3.35
C ARG A 197 10.14 -2.93 4.45
N PHE A 198 9.81 -4.06 5.05
CA PHE A 198 10.54 -4.61 6.20
C PHE A 198 11.57 -5.66 5.82
N GLY A 199 11.58 -6.11 4.58
CA GLY A 199 12.63 -6.95 4.09
C GLY A 199 12.23 -8.37 3.74
N LEU A 200 10.93 -8.67 3.63
CA LEU A 200 10.46 -9.99 3.20
C LEU A 200 11.08 -10.36 1.85
N PRO A 201 11.86 -11.44 1.79
CA PRO A 201 12.52 -11.87 0.57
C PRO A 201 11.57 -12.67 -0.33
N HIS A 202 11.94 -12.76 -1.58
CA HIS A 202 11.40 -13.72 -2.54
C HIS A 202 12.50 -14.17 -3.50
N THR A 203 12.20 -15.20 -4.29
CA THR A 203 13.06 -15.68 -5.37
C THR A 203 12.39 -15.48 -6.73
N ASP A 204 13.08 -15.85 -7.81
CA ASP A 204 12.53 -15.87 -9.18
C ASP A 204 11.41 -16.92 -9.37
N ARG A 205 11.20 -17.81 -8.39
CA ARG A 205 10.09 -18.78 -8.36
C ARG A 205 8.80 -18.23 -7.75
N LEU A 206 8.77 -16.96 -7.41
CA LEU A 206 7.59 -16.33 -6.84
C LEU A 206 6.40 -16.41 -7.82
N HIS A 207 5.32 -16.98 -7.33
CA HIS A 207 3.98 -16.90 -7.88
C HIS A 207 3.07 -16.20 -6.89
N MET A 208 2.33 -15.20 -7.34
CA MET A 208 1.37 -14.48 -6.50
C MET A 208 -0.02 -14.53 -7.09
N VAL A 209 -1.00 -14.75 -6.22
CA VAL A 209 -2.41 -14.55 -6.53
C VAL A 209 -2.97 -13.46 -5.62
N GLU A 210 -3.35 -12.35 -6.21
CA GLU A 210 -3.91 -11.19 -5.49
C GLU A 210 -5.42 -11.14 -5.71
N ARG A 211 -6.16 -10.75 -4.68
CA ARG A 211 -7.62 -10.60 -4.69
C ARG A 211 -7.96 -9.19 -4.24
N VAL A 212 -8.60 -8.44 -5.13
CA VAL A 212 -8.94 -7.04 -4.91
C VAL A 212 -10.44 -6.89 -4.92
N THR A 213 -11.03 -6.54 -3.80
CA THR A 213 -12.48 -6.40 -3.62
C THR A 213 -12.81 -5.00 -3.11
N ARG A 214 -13.59 -4.24 -3.87
CA ARG A 214 -14.16 -2.99 -3.35
C ARG A 214 -15.42 -3.33 -2.56
N VAL A 215 -15.28 -3.38 -1.24
CA VAL A 215 -16.33 -3.83 -0.31
C VAL A 215 -17.50 -2.84 -0.28
N ASP A 216 -17.17 -1.57 -0.28
CA ASP A 216 -18.11 -0.45 -0.33
C ASP A 216 -17.46 0.74 -1.06
N PHE A 217 -18.08 1.93 -1.04
CA PHE A 217 -17.56 3.10 -1.72
C PHE A 217 -16.17 3.50 -1.20
N ASP A 218 -15.94 3.36 0.11
CA ASP A 218 -14.79 3.90 0.81
C ASP A 218 -13.75 2.84 1.20
N THR A 219 -14.04 1.55 0.94
CA THR A 219 -13.22 0.43 1.44
C THR A 219 -12.83 -0.53 0.33
N LEU A 220 -11.55 -0.74 0.17
CA LEU A 220 -10.96 -1.76 -0.70
C LEU A 220 -10.22 -2.78 0.15
N ASP A 221 -10.61 -4.03 0.00
CA ASP A 221 -9.94 -5.18 0.61
C ASP A 221 -8.93 -5.76 -0.37
N TYR A 222 -7.70 -5.92 0.08
CA TYR A 222 -6.60 -6.52 -0.66
C TYR A 222 -6.10 -7.75 0.07
N GLU A 223 -6.10 -8.87 -0.61
CA GLU A 223 -5.55 -10.13 -0.15
C GLU A 223 -4.53 -10.64 -1.16
N VAL A 224 -3.45 -11.26 -0.69
CA VAL A 224 -2.44 -11.88 -1.53
C VAL A 224 -2.01 -13.22 -0.99
N THR A 225 -2.02 -14.22 -1.85
CA THR A 225 -1.39 -15.53 -1.61
C THR A 225 -0.03 -15.53 -2.27
N ILE A 226 0.99 -15.89 -1.52
CA ILE A 226 2.40 -15.94 -1.92
C ILE A 226 2.80 -17.42 -1.95
N ASP A 227 3.20 -17.89 -3.10
CA ASP A 227 3.76 -19.22 -3.31
C ASP A 227 5.16 -19.08 -3.94
N ASP A 228 6.16 -19.24 -3.10
CA ASP A 228 7.57 -19.19 -3.52
C ASP A 228 8.36 -20.27 -2.77
N PRO A 229 8.47 -21.48 -3.32
CA PRO A 229 9.18 -22.58 -2.68
C PRO A 229 10.68 -22.33 -2.49
N GLY A 230 11.22 -21.24 -3.06
CA GLY A 230 12.57 -20.80 -2.80
C GLY A 230 12.73 -20.10 -1.46
N ALA A 231 11.79 -19.27 -1.09
CA ALA A 231 11.84 -18.43 0.10
C ALA A 231 10.95 -18.95 1.26
N TYR A 232 9.92 -19.73 0.95
CA TYR A 232 8.94 -20.20 1.93
C TYR A 232 8.77 -21.73 1.88
N THR A 233 8.45 -22.33 3.02
CA THR A 233 8.24 -23.78 3.14
C THR A 233 6.84 -24.22 2.73
N ALA A 234 5.90 -23.28 2.63
CA ALA A 234 4.53 -23.47 2.16
C ALA A 234 3.96 -22.15 1.62
N PRO A 235 2.94 -22.20 0.75
CA PRO A 235 2.17 -21.01 0.40
C PRO A 235 1.52 -20.39 1.65
N TRP A 236 1.41 -19.06 1.65
CA TRP A 236 0.77 -18.32 2.74
C TRP A 236 0.01 -17.11 2.21
N THR A 237 -0.98 -16.65 2.97
CA THR A 237 -1.88 -15.57 2.56
C THR A 237 -1.87 -14.46 3.59
N SER A 238 -1.83 -13.23 3.12
CA SER A 238 -1.97 -12.04 3.94
C SER A 238 -2.70 -10.94 3.18
N GLY A 239 -2.80 -9.76 3.76
CA GLY A 239 -3.45 -8.63 3.12
C GLY A 239 -3.69 -7.46 4.07
N TYR A 240 -4.43 -6.49 3.58
CA TYR A 240 -4.81 -5.29 4.31
C TYR A 240 -6.01 -4.61 3.66
N THR A 241 -6.56 -3.61 4.32
CA THR A 241 -7.66 -2.80 3.83
C THR A 241 -7.16 -1.39 3.50
N LYS A 242 -7.58 -0.84 2.37
CA LYS A 242 -7.29 0.55 1.98
C LYS A 242 -8.56 1.39 2.06
N ARG A 243 -8.38 2.69 2.30
CA ARG A 243 -9.46 3.65 2.33
C ARG A 243 -9.44 4.55 1.10
N TRP A 244 -10.62 4.87 0.61
CA TRP A 244 -10.80 5.84 -0.46
C TRP A 244 -10.63 7.25 0.06
N GLU A 245 -9.77 8.04 -0.58
CA GLU A 245 -9.63 9.49 -0.37
C GLU A 245 -10.22 10.26 -1.56
N PRO A 246 -11.45 10.74 -1.46
CA PRO A 246 -12.07 11.51 -2.53
C PRO A 246 -11.41 12.88 -2.70
N GLY A 247 -11.40 13.38 -3.94
CA GLY A 247 -10.86 14.70 -4.26
C GLY A 247 -9.33 14.81 -4.23
N THR A 248 -8.64 13.69 -4.05
CA THR A 248 -7.18 13.62 -4.13
C THR A 248 -6.73 13.07 -5.47
N GLU A 249 -5.46 13.28 -5.80
CA GLU A 249 -4.85 12.80 -7.04
C GLU A 249 -3.47 12.24 -6.74
N LEU A 250 -2.98 11.38 -7.63
CA LEU A 250 -1.58 11.00 -7.62
C LEU A 250 -0.74 12.21 -8.08
N PHE A 251 0.40 12.41 -7.46
CA PHE A 251 1.31 13.50 -7.79
C PHE A 251 2.52 12.99 -8.57
N GLU A 252 3.17 13.90 -9.30
CA GLU A 252 4.43 13.57 -9.95
C GLU A 252 5.51 13.25 -8.92
N TYR A 253 6.17 12.11 -9.12
CA TYR A 253 7.26 11.67 -8.26
C TYR A 253 8.48 11.32 -9.11
N VAL A 254 9.58 12.00 -8.87
CA VAL A 254 10.85 11.74 -9.56
C VAL A 254 11.86 11.23 -8.52
N CYS A 255 12.00 9.93 -8.44
CA CYS A 255 12.79 9.27 -7.40
C CYS A 255 14.24 9.72 -7.35
N GLN A 256 14.83 10.06 -8.48
CA GLN A 256 16.25 10.48 -8.58
C GLN A 256 16.48 11.93 -8.17
N GLN A 257 15.44 12.75 -8.17
CA GLN A 257 15.53 14.13 -7.71
C GLN A 257 15.42 14.18 -6.18
N ASN A 258 16.40 14.79 -5.53
CA ASN A 258 16.47 14.90 -4.08
C ASN A 258 16.47 13.57 -3.33
N ASN A 259 16.92 12.49 -3.95
CA ASN A 259 17.03 11.19 -3.29
C ASN A 259 18.23 11.17 -2.33
N TYR A 260 18.04 11.80 -1.17
CA TYR A 260 18.99 11.72 -0.05
C TYR A 260 18.70 10.53 0.89
N GLY A 261 17.70 9.72 0.57
CA GLY A 261 17.28 8.59 1.40
C GLY A 261 18.43 7.66 1.78
N PRO A 262 19.26 7.18 0.84
CA PRO A 262 20.39 6.32 1.17
C PRO A 262 21.42 6.98 2.10
N GLN A 263 21.60 8.28 2.01
CA GLN A 263 22.54 9.04 2.84
C GLN A 263 22.01 9.29 4.25
N LEU A 264 20.69 9.48 4.38
CA LEU A 264 20.02 9.72 5.65
C LEU A 264 19.68 8.42 6.39
N MET A 265 19.60 7.31 5.68
CA MET A 265 19.27 5.99 6.23
C MET A 265 20.50 5.14 6.54
N VAL A 266 21.70 5.63 6.29
CA VAL A 266 22.91 5.02 6.85
C VAL A 266 22.77 5.18 8.37
N GLY A 267 22.50 4.07 9.04
CA GLY A 267 22.41 4.05 10.50
C GLY A 267 23.63 4.68 11.16
N VAL A 268 23.60 4.75 12.47
CA VAL A 268 24.70 5.26 13.29
C VAL A 268 26.02 4.84 12.67
N ASP A 269 26.82 5.81 12.30
CA ASP A 269 28.16 5.63 11.75
C ASP A 269 28.92 4.67 12.67
N ASP A 270 29.14 3.44 12.20
CA ASP A 270 29.95 2.43 12.90
C ASP A 270 31.46 2.66 12.70
N GLY A 271 31.84 3.84 12.19
CA GLY A 271 33.20 4.25 11.94
C GLY A 271 33.83 3.61 10.69
N GLU A 272 33.11 2.76 10.00
CA GLU A 272 33.55 2.25 8.69
C GLU A 272 33.16 3.24 7.57
N ARG A 273 34.12 4.03 7.14
CA ARG A 273 33.98 4.78 5.87
C ARG A 273 33.72 3.80 4.75
N ARG A 274 32.49 3.75 4.30
CA ARG A 274 32.18 3.06 3.05
C ARG A 274 32.63 3.92 1.89
N ASP A 275 33.86 3.75 1.46
CA ASP A 275 34.37 4.23 0.17
C ASP A 275 33.77 3.39 -0.98
N SER A 276 32.47 3.16 -0.94
CA SER A 276 31.78 2.55 -2.08
C SER A 276 31.49 3.63 -3.08
N ALA A 277 32.29 3.64 -4.15
CA ALA A 277 31.94 4.39 -5.34
C ALA A 277 30.48 4.02 -5.72
N ILE A 278 29.60 5.03 -5.78
CA ILE A 278 28.27 4.86 -6.33
C ILE A 278 28.47 4.65 -7.83
N PHE A 279 28.51 3.39 -8.26
CA PHE A 279 28.38 3.09 -9.66
C PHE A 279 26.91 3.32 -10.04
N VAL A 280 26.65 4.46 -10.65
CA VAL A 280 25.47 4.65 -11.48
C VAL A 280 25.79 4.00 -12.82
N PRO A 281 25.08 2.96 -13.28
CA PRO A 281 25.31 2.36 -14.59
C PRO A 281 24.93 3.33 -15.71
#